data_860c8e35085a3df7a801e13eee6b9cfb
#
_entry.id   860c8e35085a3df7a801e13eee6b9cfb
#
_cell.length_a   1.000
_cell.length_b   1.000
_cell.length_c   1.000
_cell.angle_alpha   90.00
_cell.angle_beta   90.00
_cell.angle_gamma   90.00
#
_symmetry.space_group_name_H-M   'P 1'
#
loop_
_entity.id
_entity.type
_entity.pdbx_description
1 polymer ?
#
loop_
_entity_poly.entity_id
_entity_poly.type
_entity_poly.pdbx_seq_one_letter_code
_entity_poly.pdbx_strand_id
1 'polypeptide(L)'
;MPDWYKKWQNVSHIYKLPASFPKMTAKEFVENFKLEKDSLLKEFTNIESHTEVQNLIQSMKLNEEQSKILKQILSSTLRDTFYTILLGLDGCSAIGKSQELYEIKDENGNLISGEIEGYAYEYFHEME
;
A
#
# COMPACT_ATOMS: atom_id res chain seq x y z
N MET A 1 16.72 3.08 6.67
CA MET A 1 15.37 2.92 7.25
C MET A 1 14.98 4.20 7.96
N PRO A 2 13.79 4.74 7.72
CA PRO A 2 13.32 5.93 8.42
C PRO A 2 13.14 5.65 9.91
N ASP A 3 13.33 6.69 10.76
CA ASP A 3 13.27 6.55 12.22
C ASP A 3 11.91 6.07 12.76
N TRP A 4 10.82 6.22 12.00
CA TRP A 4 9.50 5.74 12.42
C TRP A 4 9.47 4.21 12.59
N TYR A 5 10.30 3.47 11.86
CA TYR A 5 10.40 2.01 11.98
C TYR A 5 10.88 1.58 13.37
N LYS A 6 11.86 2.29 13.93
CA LYS A 6 12.36 1.99 15.28
C LYS A 6 11.32 2.25 16.36
N LYS A 7 10.49 3.28 16.16
CA LYS A 7 9.41 3.62 17.09
C LYS A 7 8.35 2.53 17.17
N TRP A 8 8.02 1.91 16.03
CA TRP A 8 7.05 0.81 15.98
C TRP A 8 7.60 -0.50 16.54
N GLN A 9 8.89 -0.79 16.36
CA GLN A 9 9.52 -1.97 16.97
C GLN A 9 9.51 -1.92 18.48
N ASN A 10 9.73 -0.75 19.07
CA ASN A 10 9.71 -0.58 20.53
C ASN A 10 8.29 -0.67 21.10
N VAL A 11 7.28 -0.27 20.35
CA VAL A 11 5.86 -0.33 20.75
C VAL A 11 5.36 -1.77 20.80
N SER A 12 5.79 -2.63 19.87
CA SER A 12 5.38 -4.04 19.85
C SER A 12 5.91 -4.84 21.05
N HIS A 13 6.98 -4.39 21.70
CA HIS A 13 7.49 -5.00 22.93
C HIS A 13 6.79 -4.53 24.19
N ILE A 14 6.20 -3.32 24.16
CA ILE A 14 5.58 -2.70 25.33
C ILE A 14 4.09 -3.02 25.42
N TYR A 15 3.43 -3.17 24.27
CA TYR A 15 1.99 -3.48 24.22
C TYR A 15 1.78 -4.90 23.73
N LYS A 16 1.72 -5.86 24.67
CA LYS A 16 1.13 -7.15 24.37
C LYS A 16 -0.36 -6.91 24.11
N LEU A 17 -0.76 -7.01 22.84
CA LEU A 17 -2.17 -6.95 22.49
C LEU A 17 -2.92 -8.02 23.28
N PRO A 18 -4.07 -7.67 23.89
CA PRO A 18 -4.88 -8.67 24.59
C PRO A 18 -5.26 -9.79 23.62
N ALA A 19 -5.37 -11.01 24.15
CA ALA A 19 -5.78 -12.18 23.35
C ALA A 19 -7.15 -12.01 22.68
N SER A 20 -7.93 -10.98 23.10
CA SER A 20 -9.23 -10.63 22.55
C SER A 20 -9.17 -9.59 21.41
N PHE A 21 -7.97 -9.17 21.00
CA PHE A 21 -7.84 -8.19 19.91
C PHE A 21 -8.32 -8.81 18.60
N PRO A 22 -9.16 -8.09 17.80
CA PRO A 22 -9.68 -8.65 16.56
C PRO A 22 -8.55 -9.04 15.61
N LYS A 23 -8.73 -10.17 14.93
CA LYS A 23 -7.79 -10.66 13.94
C LYS A 23 -7.65 -9.66 12.80
N MET A 24 -6.45 -9.45 12.29
CA MET A 24 -6.25 -8.82 11.02
C MET A 24 -6.82 -9.75 9.94
N THR A 25 -7.83 -9.29 9.23
CA THR A 25 -8.42 -10.05 8.13
C THR A 25 -7.73 -9.67 6.81
N ALA A 26 -7.89 -10.52 5.80
CA ALA A 26 -7.41 -10.20 4.45
C ALA A 26 -8.07 -8.92 3.93
N LYS A 27 -9.35 -8.70 4.26
CA LYS A 27 -10.06 -7.48 3.92
C LYS A 27 -9.38 -6.24 4.52
N GLU A 28 -9.12 -6.27 5.83
CA GLU A 28 -8.46 -5.15 6.51
C GLU A 28 -7.04 -4.92 6.00
N PHE A 29 -6.33 -5.99 5.69
CA PHE A 29 -5.00 -5.92 5.10
C PHE A 29 -5.03 -5.15 3.77
N VAL A 30 -5.96 -5.50 2.89
CA VAL A 30 -6.13 -4.83 1.59
C VAL A 30 -6.62 -3.39 1.78
N GLU A 31 -7.56 -3.15 2.70
CA GLU A 31 -8.02 -1.80 3.03
C GLU A 31 -6.85 -0.91 3.45
N ASN A 32 -5.94 -1.43 4.26
CA ASN A 32 -4.77 -0.69 4.69
C ASN A 32 -3.82 -0.37 3.53
N PHE A 33 -3.66 -1.29 2.58
CA PHE A 33 -2.90 -1.00 1.35
C PHE A 33 -3.58 0.09 0.52
N LYS A 34 -4.90 0.07 0.42
CA LYS A 34 -5.65 1.12 -0.29
C LYS A 34 -5.46 2.48 0.39
N LEU A 35 -5.56 2.53 1.70
CA LEU A 35 -5.33 3.77 2.46
C LEU A 35 -3.90 4.28 2.30
N GLU A 36 -2.92 3.38 2.30
CA GLU A 36 -1.53 3.74 2.09
C GLU A 36 -1.31 4.30 0.68
N LYS A 37 -1.89 3.66 -0.33
CA LYS A 37 -1.83 4.14 -1.72
C LYS A 37 -2.42 5.54 -1.84
N ASP A 38 -3.59 5.76 -1.26
CA ASP A 38 -4.27 7.06 -1.31
C ASP A 38 -3.45 8.13 -0.57
N SER A 39 -2.84 7.75 0.54
CA SER A 39 -1.96 8.64 1.31
C SER A 39 -0.72 9.04 0.51
N LEU A 40 -0.08 8.08 -0.16
CA LEU A 40 1.08 8.34 -1.01
C LEU A 40 0.72 9.25 -2.19
N LEU A 41 -0.40 9.01 -2.84
CA LEU A 41 -0.86 9.85 -3.94
C LEU A 41 -1.06 11.30 -3.47
N LYS A 42 -1.70 11.46 -2.33
CA LYS A 42 -1.93 12.77 -1.73
C LYS A 42 -0.61 13.47 -1.40
N GLU A 43 0.33 12.74 -0.81
CA GLU A 43 1.65 13.27 -0.48
C GLU A 43 2.43 13.69 -1.73
N PHE A 44 2.47 12.84 -2.75
CA PHE A 44 3.21 13.11 -3.98
C PHE A 44 2.62 14.27 -4.78
N THR A 45 1.34 14.55 -4.64
CA THR A 45 0.66 15.66 -5.34
C THR A 45 0.50 16.92 -4.50
N ASN A 46 0.92 16.89 -3.24
CA ASN A 46 0.86 18.06 -2.35
C ASN A 46 2.14 18.89 -2.49
N ILE A 47 2.00 20.14 -2.96
CA ILE A 47 3.11 21.06 -3.16
C ILE A 47 3.92 21.31 -1.89
N GLU A 48 3.31 21.17 -0.71
CA GLU A 48 3.96 21.43 0.58
C GLU A 48 4.63 20.19 1.19
N SER A 49 4.50 19.04 0.55
CA SER A 49 5.06 17.79 1.10
C SER A 49 6.58 17.72 1.02
N HIS A 50 7.20 18.43 0.10
CA HIS A 50 8.65 18.49 -0.12
C HIS A 50 9.29 17.10 -0.36
N THR A 51 8.52 16.13 -0.85
CA THR A 51 9.06 14.85 -1.27
C THR A 51 9.91 15.02 -2.53
N GLU A 52 10.81 14.09 -2.79
CA GLU A 52 11.59 14.09 -4.03
C GLU A 52 10.67 14.09 -5.26
N VAL A 53 9.60 13.27 -5.22
CA VAL A 53 8.61 13.22 -6.29
C VAL A 53 8.00 14.60 -6.53
N GLN A 54 7.55 15.26 -5.47
CA GLN A 54 6.95 16.60 -5.60
C GLN A 54 7.95 17.64 -6.09
N ASN A 55 9.18 17.58 -5.61
CA ASN A 55 10.23 18.49 -6.05
C ASN A 55 10.51 18.33 -7.56
N LEU A 56 10.52 17.09 -8.05
CA LEU A 56 10.70 16.81 -9.48
C LEU A 56 9.50 17.31 -10.30
N ILE A 57 8.29 17.11 -9.78
CA ILE A 57 7.08 17.63 -10.44
C ILE A 57 7.15 19.16 -10.56
N GLN A 58 7.53 19.85 -9.48
CA GLN A 58 7.70 21.31 -9.50
C GLN A 58 8.71 21.76 -10.56
N SER A 59 9.79 21.00 -10.72
CA SER A 59 10.83 21.34 -11.70
C SER A 59 10.35 21.27 -13.15
N MET A 60 9.29 20.53 -13.43
CA MET A 60 8.73 20.43 -14.78
C MET A 60 7.94 21.66 -15.21
N LYS A 61 7.51 22.49 -14.25
CA LYS A 61 6.73 23.70 -14.52
C LYS A 61 5.50 23.44 -15.40
N LEU A 62 4.72 22.42 -15.01
CA LEU A 62 3.53 22.00 -15.75
C LEU A 62 2.43 23.04 -15.69
N ASN A 63 1.65 23.16 -16.76
CA ASN A 63 0.42 23.91 -16.73
C ASN A 63 -0.68 23.11 -16.01
N GLU A 64 -1.85 23.73 -15.80
CA GLU A 64 -2.94 23.13 -15.04
C GLU A 64 -3.44 21.82 -15.66
N GLU A 65 -3.59 21.77 -16.99
CA GLU A 65 -4.05 20.56 -17.67
C GLU A 65 -3.03 19.42 -17.57
N GLN A 66 -1.75 19.73 -17.76
CA GLN A 66 -0.67 18.76 -17.61
C GLN A 66 -0.58 18.24 -16.20
N SER A 67 -0.80 19.08 -15.19
CA SER A 67 -0.81 18.69 -13.80
C SER A 67 -1.93 17.69 -13.49
N LYS A 68 -3.11 17.87 -14.09
CA LYS A 68 -4.22 16.93 -13.96
C LYS A 68 -3.89 15.57 -14.56
N ILE A 69 -3.27 15.57 -15.75
CA ILE A 69 -2.85 14.32 -16.41
C ILE A 69 -1.79 13.60 -15.59
N LEU A 70 -0.81 14.34 -15.06
CA LEU A 70 0.23 13.75 -14.22
C LEU A 70 -0.37 13.10 -12.96
N LYS A 71 -1.34 13.76 -12.34
CA LYS A 71 -2.03 13.17 -11.19
C LYS A 71 -2.73 11.86 -11.56
N GLN A 72 -3.36 11.80 -12.73
CA GLN A 72 -3.98 10.57 -13.22
C GLN A 72 -2.93 9.47 -13.48
N ILE A 73 -1.78 9.84 -14.04
CA ILE A 73 -0.67 8.90 -14.25
C ILE A 73 -0.19 8.33 -12.91
N LEU A 74 0.03 9.18 -11.93
CA LEU A 74 0.47 8.75 -10.59
C LEU A 74 -0.58 7.85 -9.93
N SER A 75 -1.84 8.22 -10.02
CA SER A 75 -2.94 7.43 -9.47
C SER A 75 -2.99 6.03 -10.10
N SER A 76 -2.93 5.96 -11.43
CA SER A 76 -2.95 4.69 -12.15
C SER A 76 -1.71 3.85 -11.87
N THR A 77 -0.54 4.49 -11.82
CA THR A 77 0.72 3.80 -11.54
C THR A 77 0.72 3.20 -10.14
N LEU A 78 0.30 3.95 -9.14
CA LEU A 78 0.21 3.45 -7.77
C LEU A 78 -0.82 2.33 -7.65
N ARG A 79 -2.00 2.50 -8.25
CA ARG A 79 -3.03 1.46 -8.27
C ARG A 79 -2.50 0.16 -8.85
N ASP A 80 -1.92 0.22 -10.03
CA ASP A 80 -1.43 -0.98 -10.72
C ASP A 80 -0.28 -1.63 -9.97
N THR A 81 0.61 -0.81 -9.38
CA THR A 81 1.74 -1.30 -8.59
C THR A 81 1.26 -2.03 -7.33
N PHE A 82 0.38 -1.40 -6.55
CA PHE A 82 -0.15 -2.01 -5.33
C PHE A 82 -0.94 -3.27 -5.63
N TYR A 83 -1.78 -3.23 -6.65
CA TYR A 83 -2.57 -4.38 -7.05
C TYR A 83 -1.69 -5.56 -7.48
N THR A 84 -0.72 -5.30 -8.33
CA THR A 84 0.22 -6.34 -8.81
C THR A 84 0.99 -6.99 -7.66
N ILE A 85 1.45 -6.20 -6.70
CA ILE A 85 2.16 -6.71 -5.53
C ILE A 85 1.23 -7.55 -4.65
N LEU A 86 0.01 -7.08 -4.41
CA LEU A 86 -0.98 -7.84 -3.63
C LEU A 86 -1.30 -9.19 -4.25
N LEU A 87 -1.45 -9.27 -5.56
CA LEU A 87 -1.65 -10.54 -6.26
C LEU A 87 -0.45 -11.48 -6.07
N GLY A 88 0.76 -10.94 -6.16
CA GLY A 88 1.97 -11.72 -5.95
C GLY A 88 2.07 -12.24 -4.52
N LEU A 89 1.73 -11.42 -3.54
CA LEU A 89 1.72 -11.82 -2.13
C LEU A 89 0.69 -12.91 -1.84
N ASP A 90 -0.37 -12.98 -2.61
CA ASP A 90 -1.41 -14.01 -2.49
C ASP A 90 -1.13 -15.28 -3.32
N GLY A 91 0.00 -15.31 -4.00
CA GLY A 91 0.38 -16.45 -4.83
C GLY A 91 -0.35 -16.52 -6.17
N CYS A 92 -1.10 -15.46 -6.54
CA CYS A 92 -1.90 -15.43 -7.77
C CYS A 92 -1.13 -14.93 -8.98
N SER A 93 0.04 -14.37 -8.78
CA SER A 93 0.94 -13.95 -9.85
C SER A 93 2.39 -14.00 -9.38
N ALA A 94 3.32 -13.90 -10.33
CA ALA A 94 4.73 -13.86 -10.00
C ALA A 94 5.14 -12.51 -9.40
N ILE A 95 6.10 -12.53 -8.48
CA ILE A 95 6.85 -11.35 -8.09
C ILE A 95 8.24 -11.54 -8.68
N GLY A 96 8.61 -10.70 -9.63
CA GLY A 96 9.85 -10.87 -10.37
C GLY A 96 9.84 -12.15 -11.20
N LYS A 97 10.73 -13.08 -10.86
CA LYS A 97 10.91 -14.32 -11.62
C LYS A 97 10.13 -15.52 -11.09
N SER A 98 9.55 -15.41 -9.90
CA SER A 98 8.98 -16.57 -9.21
C SER A 98 7.55 -16.32 -8.79
N GLN A 99 6.71 -17.33 -9.02
CA GLN A 99 5.38 -17.36 -8.46
C GLN A 99 5.38 -18.38 -7.33
N GLU A 100 5.18 -17.88 -6.12
CA GLU A 100 5.23 -18.71 -4.92
C GLU A 100 4.03 -18.47 -4.03
N LEU A 101 3.73 -19.44 -3.20
CA LEU A 101 2.70 -19.31 -2.17
C LEU A 101 3.38 -18.80 -0.90
N TYR A 102 3.04 -17.60 -0.50
CA TYR A 102 3.54 -16.99 0.73
C TYR A 102 2.56 -17.20 1.87
N GLU A 103 3.06 -17.48 3.06
CA GLU A 103 2.26 -17.43 4.27
C GLU A 103 2.45 -16.08 4.93
N ILE A 104 1.44 -15.22 4.83
CA ILE A 104 1.43 -13.91 5.48
C ILE A 104 0.50 -14.03 6.68
N LYS A 105 1.05 -13.75 7.86
CA LYS A 105 0.33 -13.88 9.13
C LYS A 105 0.43 -12.56 9.89
N ASP A 106 -0.59 -12.26 10.68
CA ASP A 106 -0.51 -11.17 11.64
C ASP A 106 0.37 -11.61 12.84
N GLU A 107 0.59 -10.71 13.79
CA GLU A 107 1.42 -10.99 14.96
C GLU A 107 0.84 -12.07 15.88
N ASN A 108 -0.45 -12.39 15.74
CA ASN A 108 -1.13 -13.45 16.50
C ASN A 108 -1.12 -14.78 15.76
N GLY A 109 -0.48 -14.87 14.59
CA GLY A 109 -0.40 -16.09 13.81
C GLY A 109 -1.61 -16.36 12.92
N ASN A 110 -2.51 -15.40 12.74
CA ASN A 110 -3.66 -15.54 11.84
C ASN A 110 -3.25 -15.38 10.39
N LEU A 111 -3.57 -16.37 9.56
CA LEU A 111 -3.24 -16.35 8.14
C LEU A 111 -4.05 -15.30 7.40
N ILE A 112 -3.35 -14.45 6.65
CA ILE A 112 -3.94 -13.39 5.83
C ILE A 112 -3.95 -13.80 4.36
N SER A 113 -2.84 -14.38 3.87
CA SER A 113 -2.73 -14.80 2.47
C SER A 113 -3.70 -15.95 2.16
N GLY A 114 -4.12 -16.01 0.89
CA GLY A 114 -5.11 -16.93 0.38
C GLY A 114 -6.43 -16.27 0.02
N GLU A 115 -6.75 -15.12 0.62
CA GLU A 115 -7.99 -14.39 0.36
C GLU A 115 -7.75 -12.93 -0.06
N ILE A 116 -6.51 -12.56 -0.33
CA ILE A 116 -6.14 -11.18 -0.67
C ILE A 116 -6.67 -10.79 -2.05
N GLU A 117 -6.57 -11.69 -3.03
CA GLU A 117 -6.90 -11.39 -4.43
C GLU A 117 -8.29 -10.79 -4.62
N GLY A 118 -9.31 -11.39 -4.05
CA GLY A 118 -10.69 -10.94 -4.18
C GLY A 118 -10.89 -9.53 -3.64
N TYR A 119 -10.34 -9.26 -2.46
CA TYR A 119 -10.42 -7.93 -1.86
C TYR A 119 -9.56 -6.91 -2.62
N ALA A 120 -8.41 -7.33 -3.13
CA ALA A 120 -7.57 -6.46 -3.95
C ALA A 120 -8.30 -6.02 -5.22
N TYR A 121 -9.00 -6.93 -5.89
CA TYR A 121 -9.81 -6.58 -7.05
C TYR A 121 -10.91 -5.58 -6.68
N GLU A 122 -11.65 -5.86 -5.61
CA GLU A 122 -12.72 -4.99 -5.13
C GLU A 122 -12.23 -3.58 -4.83
N TYR A 123 -11.18 -3.44 -4.04
CA TYR A 123 -10.68 -2.15 -3.59
C TYR A 123 -9.90 -1.37 -4.64
N PHE A 124 -9.22 -2.06 -5.56
CA PHE A 124 -8.34 -1.40 -6.55
C PHE A 124 -8.95 -1.30 -7.95
N HIS A 125 -10.02 -2.02 -8.24
CA HIS A 125 -10.68 -1.96 -9.54
C HIS A 125 -12.15 -1.57 -9.48
N GLU A 126 -12.91 -2.10 -8.53
CA GLU A 126 -14.35 -1.80 -8.46
C GLU A 126 -14.66 -0.48 -7.75
N MET A 127 -13.84 -0.10 -6.76
CA MET A 127 -14.05 1.08 -5.93
C MET A 127 -13.26 2.32 -6.40
N GLU A 128 -12.47 2.21 -7.45
CA GLU A 128 -11.72 3.33 -8.01
C GLU A 128 -12.32 3.92 -9.28
#